data_75c576333d4cff2bd23c472674ef6bfb
#
_entry.id   75c576333d4cff2bd23c472674ef6bfb
#
_cell.length_a   1.000
_cell.length_b   1.000
_cell.length_c   1.000
_cell.angle_alpha   90.00
_cell.angle_beta   90.00
_cell.angle_gamma   90.00
#
_symmetry.space_group_name_H-M   'P 1'
#
loop_
_entity.id
_entity.type
_entity.pdbx_description
1 polymer ?
#
loop_
_entity_poly.entity_id
_entity_poly.type
_entity_poly.pdbx_seq_one_letter_code
_entity_poly.pdbx_strand_id
1 'polypeptide(L)'
;VEDGLFGIHGKALALRSQRLSLLASNIANASTPGYKARDIDFDAALQKATTQASGNAADVSKAVDDAMGYRVPLQPSLDGNTVELSTEQTLFAENAVKYRTTLSFLEGRINTINRALRGE
;
A
#
# COMPACT_ATOMS: atom_id res chain seq x y z
N VAL A 1 16.04 4.09 15.86
CA VAL A 1 15.59 5.44 16.16
C VAL A 1 14.47 5.87 15.22
N GLU A 2 14.69 5.70 13.93
CA GLU A 2 13.63 6.00 12.96
C GLU A 2 12.41 5.12 13.15
N ASP A 3 12.63 3.86 13.49
CA ASP A 3 11.53 2.93 13.77
C ASP A 3 10.73 3.37 14.98
N GLY A 4 11.37 4.00 15.96
CA GLY A 4 10.68 4.56 17.11
C GLY A 4 9.83 5.77 16.78
N LEU A 5 10.25 6.58 15.79
CA LEU A 5 9.56 7.81 15.43
C LEU A 5 8.36 7.55 14.49
N PHE A 6 8.57 6.78 13.45
CA PHE A 6 7.53 6.49 12.46
C PHE A 6 6.97 5.08 12.59
N GLY A 7 7.82 4.13 12.96
CA GLY A 7 7.44 2.78 13.28
C GLY A 7 6.57 2.10 12.22
N ILE A 8 5.56 1.40 12.70
CA ILE A 8 4.61 0.67 11.86
C ILE A 8 3.83 1.61 10.92
N HIS A 9 3.57 2.84 11.36
CA HIS A 9 2.79 3.78 10.54
C HIS A 9 3.57 4.27 9.33
N GLY A 10 4.88 4.45 9.45
CA GLY A 10 5.73 4.79 8.32
C GLY A 10 5.79 3.66 7.29
N LYS A 11 5.92 2.43 7.77
CA LYS A 11 5.89 1.24 6.90
C LYS A 11 4.53 1.05 6.24
N ALA A 12 3.45 1.26 7.00
CA ALA A 12 2.10 1.20 6.47
C ALA A 12 1.89 2.23 5.36
N LEU A 13 2.39 3.46 5.55
CA LEU A 13 2.28 4.51 4.54
C LEU A 13 3.00 4.10 3.25
N ALA A 14 4.21 3.57 3.36
CA ALA A 14 4.98 3.10 2.20
C ALA A 14 4.25 1.98 1.47
N LEU A 15 3.68 1.02 2.20
CA LEU A 15 2.93 -0.09 1.61
C LEU A 15 1.65 0.39 0.93
N ARG A 16 0.94 1.35 1.52
CA ARG A 16 -0.26 1.91 0.91
C ARG A 16 0.07 2.67 -0.36
N SER A 17 1.21 3.35 -0.42
CA SER A 17 1.69 4.01 -1.63
C SER A 17 1.97 2.99 -2.73
N GLN A 18 2.63 1.89 -2.40
CA GLN A 18 2.90 0.80 -3.36
C GLN A 18 1.60 0.19 -3.88
N ARG A 19 0.63 -0.02 -2.99
CA ARG A 19 -0.66 -0.57 -3.39
C ARG A 19 -1.43 0.38 -4.28
N LEU A 20 -1.40 1.69 -4.00
CA LEU A 20 -2.03 2.69 -4.87
C LEU A 20 -1.48 2.62 -6.29
N SER A 21 -0.16 2.52 -6.43
CA SER A 21 0.49 2.41 -7.72
C SER A 21 0.04 1.16 -8.47
N LEU A 22 -0.05 0.04 -7.77
CA LEU A 22 -0.45 -1.23 -8.36
C LEU A 22 -1.92 -1.21 -8.81
N LEU A 23 -2.81 -0.68 -7.97
CA LEU A 23 -4.23 -0.54 -8.30
C LEU A 23 -4.43 0.44 -9.47
N ALA A 24 -3.66 1.52 -9.51
CA ALA A 24 -3.69 2.45 -10.64
C ALA A 24 -3.24 1.78 -11.93
N SER A 25 -2.23 0.93 -11.87
CA SER A 25 -1.79 0.15 -13.02
C SER A 25 -2.87 -0.80 -13.51
N ASN A 26 -3.57 -1.47 -12.59
CA ASN A 26 -4.71 -2.33 -12.95
C ASN A 26 -5.79 -1.54 -13.70
N ILE A 27 -6.15 -0.37 -13.16
CA ILE A 27 -7.17 0.50 -13.77
C ILE A 27 -6.74 0.95 -15.17
N ALA A 28 -5.48 1.37 -15.31
CA ALA A 28 -4.95 1.84 -16.59
C ALA A 28 -4.95 0.73 -17.65
N ASN A 29 -4.89 -0.53 -17.23
CA ASN A 29 -4.84 -1.69 -18.13
C ASN A 29 -6.17 -2.43 -18.20
N ALA A 30 -7.27 -1.80 -17.83
CA ALA A 30 -8.60 -2.44 -17.85
C ALA A 30 -9.02 -2.90 -19.25
N SER A 31 -8.48 -2.28 -20.30
CA SER A 31 -8.76 -2.65 -21.68
C SER A 31 -7.60 -3.32 -22.40
N THR A 32 -6.54 -3.67 -21.68
CA THR A 32 -5.38 -4.33 -22.26
C THR A 32 -5.64 -5.83 -22.35
N PRO A 33 -5.69 -6.42 -23.56
CA PRO A 33 -5.95 -7.86 -23.69
C PRO A 33 -4.91 -8.69 -22.92
N GLY A 34 -5.38 -9.67 -22.17
CA GLY A 34 -4.52 -10.59 -21.44
C GLY A 34 -3.90 -10.03 -20.17
N TYR A 35 -4.21 -8.80 -19.79
CA TYR A 35 -3.65 -8.21 -18.57
C TYR A 35 -4.18 -8.94 -17.34
N LYS A 36 -3.27 -9.27 -16.41
CA LYS A 36 -3.61 -9.95 -15.17
C LYS A 36 -3.50 -8.96 -14.01
N ALA A 37 -4.63 -8.62 -13.40
CA ALA A 37 -4.68 -7.70 -12.26
C ALA A 37 -3.87 -8.27 -11.09
N ARG A 38 -3.12 -7.40 -10.41
CA ARG A 38 -2.31 -7.76 -9.25
C ARG A 38 -2.70 -6.91 -8.06
N ASP A 39 -2.48 -7.45 -6.88
CA ASP A 39 -2.67 -6.70 -5.64
C ASP A 39 -1.67 -7.21 -4.60
N ILE A 40 -1.60 -6.48 -3.50
CA ILE A 40 -0.73 -6.81 -2.36
C ILE A 40 -1.65 -7.20 -1.20
N ASP A 41 -1.33 -8.31 -0.55
CA ASP A 41 -1.94 -8.64 0.74
C ASP A 41 -1.32 -7.69 1.77
N PHE A 42 -2.04 -6.61 2.06
CA PHE A 42 -1.51 -5.53 2.90
C PHE A 42 -1.12 -6.02 4.30
N ASP A 43 -1.99 -6.81 4.93
CA ASP A 43 -1.73 -7.29 6.30
C ASP A 43 -0.49 -8.16 6.35
N ALA A 44 -0.35 -9.09 5.40
CA ALA A 44 0.82 -9.95 5.31
C ALA A 44 2.09 -9.13 5.02
N ALA A 45 2.01 -8.16 4.12
CA ALA A 45 3.15 -7.31 3.79
C ALA A 45 3.58 -6.46 4.99
N LEU A 46 2.62 -5.90 5.71
CA LEU A 46 2.92 -5.07 6.87
C LEU A 46 3.55 -5.90 7.98
N GLN A 47 3.01 -7.08 8.25
CA GLN A 47 3.56 -7.99 9.24
C GLN A 47 5.00 -8.36 8.90
N LYS A 48 5.28 -8.67 7.64
CA LYS A 48 6.63 -9.03 7.21
C LYS A 48 7.57 -7.84 7.32
N ALA A 49 7.14 -6.66 6.91
CA ALA A 49 7.97 -5.46 7.00
C ALA A 49 8.30 -5.09 8.45
N THR A 50 7.37 -5.32 9.38
CA THR A 50 7.61 -5.00 10.80
C THR A 50 8.48 -6.01 11.51
N THR A 51 8.57 -7.24 11.02
CA THR A 51 9.42 -8.26 11.63
C THR A 51 10.86 -8.23 11.13
N GLN A 52 11.16 -7.47 10.09
CA GLN A 52 12.51 -7.35 9.55
C GLN A 52 13.33 -6.33 10.35
N ALA A 53 14.58 -6.69 10.61
CA ALA A 53 15.41 -5.98 11.57
C ALA A 53 15.90 -4.62 11.10
N SER A 54 16.15 -4.44 9.79
CA SER A 54 16.79 -3.22 9.31
C SER A 54 15.85 -2.04 9.13
N GLY A 55 14.57 -2.29 8.92
CA GLY A 55 13.56 -1.24 8.82
C GLY A 55 13.75 -0.25 7.67
N ASN A 56 14.48 -0.63 6.64
CA ASN A 56 14.77 0.27 5.52
C ASN A 56 13.82 0.05 4.35
N ALA A 57 13.96 0.87 3.30
CA ALA A 57 13.11 0.81 2.12
C ALA A 57 13.22 -0.53 1.38
N ALA A 58 14.40 -1.18 1.44
CA ALA A 58 14.59 -2.49 0.79
C ALA A 58 13.74 -3.56 1.46
N ASP A 59 13.54 -3.49 2.79
CA ASP A 59 12.68 -4.43 3.51
C ASP A 59 11.22 -4.27 3.11
N VAL A 60 10.75 -3.03 2.93
CA VAL A 60 9.39 -2.76 2.47
C VAL A 60 9.21 -3.29 1.05
N SER A 61 10.17 -3.04 0.17
CA SER A 61 10.12 -3.52 -1.22
C SER A 61 10.06 -5.04 -1.29
N LYS A 62 10.87 -5.72 -0.47
CA LYS A 62 10.85 -7.17 -0.41
C LYS A 62 9.52 -7.69 0.14
N ALA A 63 8.97 -7.05 1.16
CA ALA A 63 7.68 -7.43 1.72
C ALA A 63 6.56 -7.30 0.68
N VAL A 64 6.61 -6.25 -0.14
CA VAL A 64 5.66 -6.06 -1.24
C VAL A 64 5.78 -7.20 -2.25
N ASP A 65 7.00 -7.52 -2.68
CA ASP A 65 7.22 -8.59 -3.65
C ASP A 65 6.72 -9.93 -3.13
N ASP A 66 6.98 -10.24 -1.87
CA ASP A 66 6.58 -11.50 -1.26
C ASP A 66 5.07 -11.61 -1.07
N ALA A 67 4.38 -10.49 -0.86
CA ALA A 67 2.93 -10.46 -0.62
C ALA A 67 2.12 -10.16 -1.89
N MET A 68 2.79 -9.91 -3.01
CA MET A 68 2.12 -9.63 -4.27
C MET A 68 1.54 -10.90 -4.88
N GLY A 69 0.33 -10.79 -5.42
CA GLY A 69 -0.31 -11.91 -6.09
C GLY A 69 -1.27 -11.44 -7.16
N TYR A 70 -1.68 -12.38 -7.99
CA TYR A 70 -2.68 -12.12 -9.01
C TYR A 70 -4.08 -12.23 -8.40
N ARG A 71 -4.96 -11.34 -8.83
CA ARG A 71 -6.34 -11.39 -8.39
C ARG A 71 -7.09 -12.50 -9.12
N VAL A 72 -7.90 -13.24 -8.37
CA VAL A 72 -8.79 -14.24 -8.97
C VAL A 72 -10.06 -13.52 -9.44
N PRO A 73 -10.38 -13.53 -10.73
CA PRO A 73 -11.57 -12.83 -11.23
C PRO A 73 -12.84 -13.55 -10.81
N LEU A 74 -13.90 -12.77 -10.58
CA LEU A 74 -15.22 -13.32 -10.27
C LEU A 74 -15.86 -13.94 -11.54
N GLN A 75 -15.56 -13.37 -12.71
CA GLN A 75 -16.04 -13.85 -13.98
C GLN A 75 -14.90 -13.89 -14.98
N PRO A 76 -14.81 -14.95 -15.80
CA PRO A 76 -13.80 -15.00 -16.84
C PRO A 76 -14.10 -13.97 -17.93
N SER A 77 -13.07 -13.40 -18.54
CA SER A 77 -13.23 -12.51 -19.66
C SER A 77 -12.75 -13.18 -20.94
N LEU A 78 -13.31 -12.75 -22.07
CA LEU A 78 -13.00 -13.35 -23.37
C LEU A 78 -11.56 -13.09 -23.81
N ASP A 79 -11.00 -11.94 -23.42
CA ASP A 79 -9.65 -11.55 -23.81
C ASP A 79 -8.58 -11.93 -22.78
N GLY A 80 -8.97 -12.62 -21.71
CA GLY A 80 -8.04 -13.01 -20.65
C GLY A 80 -7.68 -11.91 -19.68
N ASN A 81 -8.26 -10.72 -19.81
CA ASN A 81 -8.04 -9.62 -18.87
C ASN A 81 -8.78 -9.89 -17.56
N THR A 82 -8.10 -9.85 -16.42
CA THR A 82 -8.71 -10.13 -15.12
C THR A 82 -9.04 -8.87 -14.33
N VAL A 83 -8.88 -7.69 -14.92
CA VAL A 83 -9.25 -6.43 -14.27
C VAL A 83 -10.75 -6.30 -14.19
N GLU A 84 -11.26 -6.15 -12.96
CA GLU A 84 -12.67 -5.83 -12.72
C GLU A 84 -12.72 -4.37 -12.32
N LEU A 85 -13.02 -3.49 -13.27
CA LEU A 85 -12.80 -2.05 -13.12
C LEU A 85 -13.48 -1.47 -11.89
N SER A 86 -14.74 -1.83 -11.63
CA SER A 86 -15.46 -1.30 -10.46
C SER A 86 -14.81 -1.75 -9.15
N THR A 87 -14.33 -2.99 -9.09
CA THR A 87 -13.61 -3.51 -7.91
C THR A 87 -12.30 -2.73 -7.71
N GLU A 88 -11.54 -2.53 -8.78
CA GLU A 88 -10.27 -1.81 -8.70
C GLU A 88 -10.48 -0.36 -8.27
N GLN A 89 -11.50 0.30 -8.80
CA GLN A 89 -11.82 1.68 -8.43
C GLN A 89 -12.22 1.79 -6.97
N THR A 90 -13.00 0.85 -6.46
CA THR A 90 -13.41 0.82 -5.05
C THR A 90 -12.19 0.62 -4.14
N LEU A 91 -11.34 -0.34 -4.47
CA LEU A 91 -10.13 -0.61 -3.69
C LEU A 91 -9.16 0.56 -3.74
N PHE A 92 -9.03 1.21 -4.91
CA PHE A 92 -8.20 2.40 -5.04
C PHE A 92 -8.69 3.51 -4.12
N ALA A 93 -10.00 3.79 -4.13
CA ALA A 93 -10.58 4.84 -3.30
C ALA A 93 -10.40 4.52 -1.80
N GLU A 94 -10.67 3.28 -1.39
CA GLU A 94 -10.48 2.86 -0.01
C GLU A 94 -9.03 3.02 0.43
N ASN A 95 -8.10 2.58 -0.40
CA ASN A 95 -6.68 2.65 -0.08
C ASN A 95 -6.19 4.11 -0.06
N ALA A 96 -6.72 4.96 -0.93
CA ALA A 96 -6.39 6.39 -0.93
C ALA A 96 -6.83 7.07 0.37
N VAL A 97 -8.01 6.73 0.88
CA VAL A 97 -8.50 7.25 2.16
C VAL A 97 -7.60 6.77 3.30
N LYS A 98 -7.26 5.50 3.31
CA LYS A 98 -6.36 4.93 4.33
C LYS A 98 -4.97 5.55 4.28
N TYR A 99 -4.44 5.80 3.08
CA TYR A 99 -3.17 6.49 2.90
C TYR A 99 -3.23 7.88 3.52
N ARG A 100 -4.27 8.65 3.20
CA ARG A 100 -4.44 10.01 3.73
C ARG A 100 -4.60 10.01 5.25
N THR A 101 -5.35 9.06 5.81
CA THR A 101 -5.53 8.92 7.25
C THR A 101 -4.20 8.64 7.94
N THR A 102 -3.41 7.72 7.40
CA THR A 102 -2.10 7.39 7.94
C THR A 102 -1.15 8.59 7.87
N LEU A 103 -1.18 9.30 6.74
CA LEU A 103 -0.35 10.49 6.56
C LEU A 103 -0.72 11.58 7.57
N SER A 104 -2.00 11.84 7.76
CA SER A 104 -2.49 12.84 8.74
C SER A 104 -2.07 12.47 10.16
N PHE A 105 -2.13 11.19 10.49
CA PHE A 105 -1.68 10.71 11.80
C PHE A 105 -0.19 10.98 12.02
N LEU A 106 0.64 10.69 11.01
CA LEU A 106 2.07 10.93 11.09
C LEU A 106 2.40 12.42 11.17
N GLU A 107 1.71 13.24 10.39
CA GLU A 107 1.88 14.70 10.46
C GLU A 107 1.52 15.24 11.85
N GLY A 108 0.45 14.72 12.44
CA GLY A 108 0.06 15.09 13.79
C GLY A 108 1.12 14.73 14.83
N ARG A 109 1.74 13.54 14.69
CA ARG A 109 2.83 13.14 15.58
C ARG A 109 4.06 14.03 15.43
N ILE A 110 4.42 14.39 14.21
CA ILE A 110 5.54 15.29 13.93
C ILE A 110 5.27 16.65 14.58
N ASN A 111 4.06 17.18 14.42
CA ASN A 111 3.68 18.46 15.00
C ASN A 111 3.74 18.43 16.52
N THR A 112 3.29 17.35 17.13
CA THR A 112 3.35 17.17 18.59
C THR A 112 4.79 17.16 19.08
N ILE A 113 5.68 16.44 18.39
CA ILE A 113 7.10 16.38 18.75
C ILE A 113 7.74 17.76 18.59
N ASN A 114 7.45 18.46 17.51
CA ASN A 114 8.00 19.80 17.29
C ASN A 114 7.57 20.78 18.38
N ARG A 115 6.32 20.71 18.82
CA ARG A 115 5.83 21.55 19.92
C ARG A 115 6.53 21.20 21.23
N ALA A 116 6.72 19.92 21.50
CA ALA A 116 7.43 19.48 22.69
C ALA A 116 8.88 19.98 22.71
N LEU A 117 9.56 19.92 21.55
CA LEU A 117 10.93 20.38 21.43
C LEU A 117 11.06 21.90 21.60
N ARG A 118 10.03 22.66 21.23
CA ARG A 118 10.02 24.12 21.39
C ARG A 118 9.49 24.57 22.74
N GLY A 119 9.04 23.65 23.58
CA GLY A 119 8.49 23.98 24.89
C GLY A 119 7.08 24.56 24.87
N GLU A 120 6.36 24.36 23.78
CA GLU A 120 4.97 24.88 23.63
C GLU A 120 3.91 23.87 24.04
#